data_d083acb61ee02d23f244975a8886d3de
#
_entry.id   d083acb61ee02d23f244975a8886d3de
#
_cell.length_a   1.000
_cell.length_b   1.000
_cell.length_c   1.000
_cell.angle_alpha   90.00
_cell.angle_beta   90.00
_cell.angle_gamma   90.00
#
_symmetry.space_group_name_H-M   'P 1'
#
loop_
_entity.id
_entity.type
_entity.pdbx_description
1 polymer ?
#
loop_
_entity_poly.entity_id
_entity_poly.type
_entity_poly.pdbx_seq_one_letter_code
_entity_poly.pdbx_strand_id
1 'polypeptide(L)'
;MQIQQAFDQIIETGKKRIGLLGFSFKAGTDDLRESPIVILAEQLLGKGLKLCIYDKNVSLARLVGANKEYIEKQIPHLSSLLCTTIDEVIDQSEVIVVGNQTPEFAEAILKATPEQIVIDLVRLPMYGSLLKADYRGICW
;
A
#
# COMPACT_ATOMS: atom_id res chain seq x y z
N MET A 1 2.00 -0.90 14.99
CA MET A 1 2.22 -0.01 13.84
C MET A 1 1.61 1.35 14.12
N GLN A 2 2.35 2.40 13.86
CA GLN A 2 1.88 3.76 14.12
C GLN A 2 1.53 4.46 12.80
N ILE A 3 0.24 4.59 12.54
CA ILE A 3 -0.24 5.17 11.29
C ILE A 3 0.12 6.65 11.18
N GLN A 4 0.10 7.39 12.28
CA GLN A 4 0.44 8.80 12.25
C GLN A 4 1.89 9.02 11.80
N GLN A 5 2.81 8.17 12.27
CA GLN A 5 4.22 8.24 11.84
C GLN A 5 4.34 7.98 10.33
N ALA A 6 3.62 6.99 9.83
CA ALA A 6 3.61 6.68 8.40
C ALA A 6 3.06 7.85 7.60
N PHE A 7 1.94 8.41 8.03
CA PHE A 7 1.34 9.55 7.38
C PHE A 7 2.30 10.74 7.33
N ASP A 8 2.93 11.06 8.45
CA ASP A 8 3.87 12.19 8.52
C ASP A 8 5.07 11.99 7.58
N GLN A 9 5.61 10.78 7.51
CA GLN A 9 6.72 10.45 6.62
C GLN A 9 6.32 10.68 5.15
N ILE A 10 5.14 10.24 4.77
CA ILE A 10 4.66 10.40 3.39
C ILE A 10 4.51 11.89 3.05
N ILE A 11 3.89 12.64 3.94
CA ILE A 11 3.68 14.07 3.72
C ILE A 11 5.02 14.81 3.60
N GLU A 12 6.00 14.44 4.41
CA GLU A 12 7.33 15.06 4.36
C GLU A 12 8.06 14.83 3.05
N THR A 13 7.73 13.78 2.29
CA THR A 13 8.37 13.54 1.00
C THR A 13 8.03 14.61 -0.02
N GLY A 14 6.89 15.29 0.14
CA GLY A 14 6.40 16.26 -0.83
C GLY A 14 5.86 15.63 -2.10
N LYS A 15 5.82 14.31 -2.20
CA LYS A 15 5.32 13.60 -3.37
C LYS A 15 3.82 13.47 -3.31
N LYS A 16 3.18 13.29 -4.48
CA LYS A 16 1.72 13.29 -4.58
C LYS A 16 1.12 11.97 -5.04
N ARG A 17 1.90 11.11 -5.69
CA ARG A 17 1.43 9.81 -6.16
C ARG A 17 1.92 8.71 -5.24
N ILE A 18 1.01 8.11 -4.52
CA ILE A 18 1.30 7.13 -3.47
C ILE A 18 0.75 5.77 -3.86
N GLY A 19 1.59 4.75 -3.84
CA GLY A 19 1.16 3.38 -4.05
C GLY A 19 1.10 2.64 -2.73
N LEU A 20 0.04 1.88 -2.52
CA LEU A 20 -0.12 1.04 -1.32
C LEU A 20 -0.09 -0.42 -1.73
N LEU A 21 0.88 -1.16 -1.22
CA LEU A 21 0.98 -2.61 -1.42
C LEU A 21 0.51 -3.30 -0.13
N GLY A 22 -0.65 -3.96 -0.22
CA GLY A 22 -1.27 -4.60 0.92
C GLY A 22 -2.22 -3.65 1.63
N PHE A 23 -3.51 -3.95 1.52
CA PHE A 23 -4.58 -3.11 2.06
C PHE A 23 -5.23 -3.73 3.29
N SER A 24 -5.25 -5.06 3.38
CA SER A 24 -5.77 -5.76 4.54
C SER A 24 -4.74 -5.78 5.66
N PHE A 25 -5.22 -5.98 6.89
CA PHE A 25 -4.36 -5.97 8.09
C PHE A 25 -3.34 -7.11 8.07
N LYS A 26 -3.73 -8.28 7.56
CA LYS A 26 -2.85 -9.45 7.48
C LYS A 26 -2.73 -9.93 6.05
N ALA A 27 -1.53 -10.35 5.66
CA ALA A 27 -1.33 -11.00 4.38
C ALA A 27 -2.18 -12.28 4.30
N GLY A 28 -2.71 -12.56 3.10
CA GLY A 28 -3.52 -13.76 2.88
C GLY A 28 -4.98 -13.63 3.30
N THR A 29 -5.45 -12.45 3.66
CA THR A 29 -6.84 -12.22 4.04
C THR A 29 -7.39 -10.99 3.32
N ASP A 30 -8.71 -10.95 3.17
CA ASP A 30 -9.45 -9.82 2.61
C ASP A 30 -10.16 -9.00 3.69
N ASP A 31 -9.87 -9.26 4.97
CA ASP A 31 -10.52 -8.57 6.07
C ASP A 31 -9.96 -7.17 6.22
N LEU A 32 -10.77 -6.16 5.89
CA LEU A 32 -10.40 -4.75 5.98
C LEU A 32 -10.89 -4.08 7.26
N ARG A 33 -11.64 -4.80 8.09
CA ARG A 33 -12.17 -4.23 9.32
C ARG A 33 -11.00 -3.88 10.26
N GLU A 34 -11.02 -2.68 10.79
CA GLU A 34 -10.00 -2.16 11.69
C GLU A 34 -8.59 -2.13 11.07
N SER A 35 -8.50 -2.17 9.74
CA SER A 35 -7.19 -2.10 9.08
C SER A 35 -6.58 -0.71 9.24
N PRO A 36 -5.37 -0.60 9.80
CA PRO A 36 -4.68 0.69 9.87
C PRO A 36 -4.37 1.27 8.49
N ILE A 37 -4.19 0.43 7.49
CA ILE A 37 -3.88 0.89 6.13
C ILE A 37 -5.09 1.58 5.48
N VAL A 38 -6.30 1.13 5.80
CA VAL A 38 -7.52 1.82 5.35
C VAL A 38 -7.55 3.23 5.91
N ILE A 39 -7.25 3.39 7.19
CA ILE A 39 -7.21 4.70 7.85
C ILE A 39 -6.15 5.59 7.18
N LEU A 40 -4.97 5.05 6.93
CA LEU A 40 -3.90 5.78 6.26
C LEU A 40 -4.34 6.24 4.88
N ALA A 41 -4.96 5.35 4.09
CA ALA A 41 -5.42 5.68 2.75
C ALA A 41 -6.44 6.82 2.78
N GLU A 42 -7.38 6.78 3.71
CA GLU A 42 -8.37 7.85 3.84
C GLU A 42 -7.72 9.18 4.21
N GLN A 43 -6.73 9.16 5.10
CA GLN A 43 -6.02 10.39 5.48
C GLN A 43 -5.26 10.97 4.29
N LEU A 44 -4.61 10.13 3.49
CA LEU A 44 -3.87 10.58 2.32
C LEU A 44 -4.81 11.18 1.26
N LEU A 45 -5.95 10.55 1.03
CA LEU A 45 -6.95 11.10 0.12
C LEU A 45 -7.47 12.44 0.61
N GLY A 46 -7.66 12.58 1.92
CA GLY A 46 -8.09 13.85 2.51
C GLY A 46 -7.10 14.99 2.30
N LYS A 47 -5.84 14.67 2.04
CA LYS A 47 -4.81 15.67 1.72
C LYS A 47 -4.68 15.93 0.22
N GLY A 48 -5.54 15.34 -0.59
CA GLY A 48 -5.51 15.55 -2.04
C GLY A 48 -4.47 14.74 -2.78
N LEU A 49 -3.89 13.72 -2.15
CA LEU A 49 -2.90 12.87 -2.81
C LEU A 49 -3.58 11.83 -3.69
N LYS A 50 -2.86 11.36 -4.71
CA LYS A 50 -3.36 10.34 -5.61
C LYS A 50 -2.88 8.98 -5.16
N LEU A 51 -3.81 8.03 -5.03
CA LEU A 51 -3.50 6.69 -4.55
C LEU A 51 -3.68 5.65 -5.63
N CYS A 52 -2.85 4.62 -5.59
CA CYS A 52 -2.99 3.41 -6.37
C CYS A 52 -2.76 2.25 -5.40
N ILE A 53 -3.70 1.32 -5.29
CA ILE A 53 -3.71 0.30 -4.25
C ILE A 53 -3.70 -1.08 -4.88
N TYR A 54 -2.86 -1.97 -4.37
CA TYR A 54 -2.90 -3.38 -4.76
C TYR A 54 -2.97 -4.26 -3.53
N ASP A 55 -3.96 -5.16 -3.52
CA ASP A 55 -4.05 -6.26 -2.58
C ASP A 55 -4.79 -7.40 -3.29
N LYS A 56 -4.07 -8.49 -3.55
CA LYS A 56 -4.59 -9.62 -4.28
C LYS A 56 -5.86 -10.20 -3.64
N ASN A 57 -5.86 -10.31 -2.32
CA ASN A 57 -6.98 -10.94 -1.62
C ASN A 57 -8.21 -10.04 -1.62
N VAL A 58 -8.03 -8.74 -1.48
CA VAL A 58 -9.13 -7.79 -1.54
C VAL A 58 -9.71 -7.73 -2.95
N SER A 59 -8.86 -7.75 -3.98
CA SER A 59 -9.31 -7.74 -5.37
C SER A 59 -10.11 -8.99 -5.71
N LEU A 60 -9.66 -10.17 -5.24
CA LEU A 60 -10.39 -11.41 -5.44
C LEU A 60 -11.72 -11.42 -4.70
N ALA A 61 -11.75 -10.92 -3.47
CA ALA A 61 -12.97 -10.82 -2.68
C ALA A 61 -14.01 -9.98 -3.39
N ARG A 62 -13.59 -8.88 -4.03
CA ARG A 62 -14.48 -8.00 -4.78
C ARG A 62 -15.09 -8.73 -5.98
N LEU A 63 -14.30 -9.55 -6.66
CA LEU A 63 -14.77 -10.29 -7.83
C LEU A 63 -15.74 -11.44 -7.48
N VAL A 64 -15.48 -12.15 -6.38
CA VAL A 64 -16.27 -13.33 -6.02
C VAL A 64 -17.37 -13.03 -5.01
N GLY A 65 -17.48 -11.80 -4.54
CA GLY A 65 -18.53 -11.39 -3.62
C GLY A 65 -18.25 -11.54 -2.13
N ALA A 66 -17.14 -12.19 -1.75
CA ALA A 66 -16.75 -12.26 -0.36
C ALA A 66 -16.36 -10.86 0.12
N ASN A 67 -16.96 -10.39 1.20
CA ASN A 67 -16.78 -9.03 1.71
C ASN A 67 -17.10 -7.92 0.69
N LYS A 68 -17.71 -8.26 -0.45
CA LYS A 68 -18.04 -7.28 -1.49
C LYS A 68 -18.86 -6.13 -0.93
N GLU A 69 -19.88 -6.46 -0.15
CA GLU A 69 -20.77 -5.46 0.43
C GLU A 69 -20.00 -4.51 1.35
N TYR A 70 -19.10 -5.04 2.18
CA TYR A 70 -18.29 -4.22 3.06
C TYR A 70 -17.40 -3.27 2.25
N ILE A 71 -16.70 -3.79 1.24
CA ILE A 71 -15.80 -2.99 0.42
C ILE A 71 -16.57 -1.88 -0.30
N GLU A 72 -17.71 -2.20 -0.90
CA GLU A 72 -18.47 -1.24 -1.69
C GLU A 72 -19.24 -0.23 -0.85
N LYS A 73 -19.70 -0.61 0.35
CA LYS A 73 -20.46 0.29 1.21
C LYS A 73 -19.58 1.11 2.14
N GLN A 74 -18.53 0.50 2.69
CA GLN A 74 -17.71 1.17 3.69
C GLN A 74 -16.57 1.98 3.07
N ILE A 75 -16.03 1.52 1.93
CA ILE A 75 -14.91 2.18 1.30
C ILE A 75 -15.07 2.31 -0.23
N PRO A 76 -16.25 2.76 -0.72
CA PRO A 76 -16.48 2.83 -2.16
C PRO A 76 -15.48 3.72 -2.87
N HIS A 77 -15.05 4.80 -2.26
CA HIS A 77 -14.07 5.73 -2.82
C HIS A 77 -12.67 5.11 -2.89
N LEU A 78 -12.35 4.14 -2.04
CA LEU A 78 -11.06 3.45 -2.07
C LEU A 78 -11.08 2.27 -3.05
N SER A 79 -12.22 1.59 -3.19
CA SER A 79 -12.30 0.42 -4.06
C SER A 79 -12.03 0.77 -5.52
N SER A 80 -12.35 1.99 -5.95
CA SER A 80 -12.08 2.46 -7.31
C SER A 80 -10.59 2.67 -7.58
N LEU A 81 -9.77 2.72 -6.54
CA LEU A 81 -8.32 2.93 -6.64
C LEU A 81 -7.53 1.62 -6.70
N LEU A 82 -8.21 0.47 -6.60
CA LEU A 82 -7.54 -0.83 -6.67
C LEU A 82 -6.99 -1.08 -8.06
N CYS A 83 -5.71 -1.40 -8.12
CA CYS A 83 -5.03 -1.73 -9.36
C CYS A 83 -5.04 -3.24 -9.58
N THR A 84 -4.87 -3.67 -10.81
CA THR A 84 -4.94 -5.09 -11.17
C THR A 84 -3.62 -5.82 -10.99
N THR A 85 -2.50 -5.12 -11.02
CA THR A 85 -1.17 -5.73 -10.87
C THR A 85 -0.28 -4.90 -9.95
N ILE A 86 0.72 -5.58 -9.37
CA ILE A 86 1.72 -4.90 -8.54
C ILE A 86 2.55 -3.95 -9.40
N ASP A 87 2.92 -4.37 -10.61
CA ASP A 87 3.74 -3.55 -11.49
C ASP A 87 3.08 -2.22 -11.82
N GLU A 88 1.77 -2.21 -11.97
CA GLU A 88 1.02 -1.00 -12.22
C GLU A 88 1.17 -0.01 -11.05
N VAL A 89 1.13 -0.50 -9.82
CA VAL A 89 1.33 0.34 -8.64
C VAL A 89 2.75 0.89 -8.61
N ILE A 90 3.75 0.03 -8.87
CA ILE A 90 5.15 0.47 -8.87
C ILE A 90 5.38 1.56 -9.92
N ASP A 91 4.86 1.36 -11.13
CA ASP A 91 5.10 2.29 -12.23
C ASP A 91 4.44 3.66 -12.01
N GLN A 92 3.28 3.69 -11.36
CA GLN A 92 2.51 4.91 -11.20
C GLN A 92 2.85 5.71 -9.95
N SER A 93 3.63 5.15 -9.03
CA SER A 93 3.83 5.74 -7.72
C SER A 93 5.18 6.41 -7.57
N GLU A 94 5.20 7.51 -6.83
CA GLU A 94 6.45 8.16 -6.40
C GLU A 94 6.88 7.66 -5.03
N VAL A 95 5.91 7.30 -4.17
CA VAL A 95 6.14 6.69 -2.86
C VAL A 95 5.37 5.38 -2.83
N ILE A 96 6.04 4.29 -2.47
CA ILE A 96 5.45 2.97 -2.38
C ILE A 96 5.43 2.57 -0.90
N VAL A 97 4.24 2.34 -0.36
CA VAL A 97 4.05 1.96 1.03
C VAL A 97 3.72 0.47 1.10
N VAL A 98 4.48 -0.29 1.87
CA VAL A 98 4.26 -1.72 2.05
C VAL A 98 3.51 -1.94 3.35
N GLY A 99 2.28 -2.41 3.25
CA GLY A 99 1.35 -2.50 4.37
C GLY A 99 1.10 -3.89 4.93
N ASN A 100 1.53 -4.95 4.23
CA ASN A 100 1.51 -6.31 4.80
C ASN A 100 2.65 -7.15 4.23
N GLN A 101 2.88 -8.33 4.83
CA GLN A 101 4.03 -9.17 4.49
C GLN A 101 3.73 -10.19 3.40
N THR A 102 3.21 -9.75 2.29
CA THR A 102 3.01 -10.60 1.13
C THR A 102 4.37 -10.82 0.43
N PRO A 103 4.81 -12.06 0.21
CA PRO A 103 6.16 -12.31 -0.35
C PRO A 103 6.42 -11.62 -1.68
N GLU A 104 5.41 -11.49 -2.52
CA GLU A 104 5.54 -10.85 -3.83
C GLU A 104 5.95 -9.38 -3.73
N PHE A 105 5.65 -8.74 -2.61
CA PHE A 105 6.00 -7.33 -2.42
C PHE A 105 7.51 -7.14 -2.28
N ALA A 106 8.20 -8.07 -1.62
CA ALA A 106 9.65 -7.99 -1.48
C ALA A 106 10.34 -8.03 -2.85
N GLU A 107 9.84 -8.86 -3.76
CA GLU A 107 10.37 -8.91 -5.13
C GLU A 107 9.99 -7.68 -5.94
N ALA A 108 8.75 -7.21 -5.77
CA ALA A 108 8.23 -6.10 -6.56
C ALA A 108 8.99 -4.81 -6.29
N ILE A 109 9.34 -4.52 -5.04
CA ILE A 109 10.03 -3.27 -4.71
C ILE A 109 11.45 -3.21 -5.28
N LEU A 110 12.03 -4.35 -5.68
CA LEU A 110 13.33 -4.34 -6.34
C LEU A 110 13.28 -3.67 -7.71
N LYS A 111 12.09 -3.54 -8.29
CA LYS A 111 11.90 -2.87 -9.57
C LYS A 111 11.78 -1.36 -9.44
N ALA A 112 11.66 -0.85 -8.22
CA ALA A 112 11.55 0.58 -7.97
C ALA A 112 12.86 1.29 -8.35
N THR A 113 12.73 2.50 -8.86
CA THR A 113 13.88 3.29 -9.32
C THR A 113 14.48 4.10 -8.17
N PRO A 114 15.70 4.65 -8.34
CA PRO A 114 16.32 5.50 -7.32
C PRO A 114 15.52 6.76 -6.99
N GLU A 115 14.65 7.22 -7.90
CA GLU A 115 13.80 8.38 -7.66
C GLU A 115 12.58 8.05 -6.81
N GLN A 116 12.26 6.77 -6.66
CA GLN A 116 11.12 6.34 -5.87
C GLN A 116 11.52 6.08 -4.43
N ILE A 117 10.56 6.28 -3.52
CA ILE A 117 10.76 6.08 -2.09
C ILE A 117 9.90 4.89 -1.67
N VAL A 118 10.50 3.93 -0.97
CA VAL A 118 9.77 2.78 -0.42
C VAL A 118 9.69 2.95 1.09
N ILE A 119 8.46 2.99 1.62
CA ILE A 119 8.21 3.06 3.05
C ILE A 119 7.66 1.71 3.49
N ASP A 120 8.42 1.00 4.30
CA ASP A 120 8.09 -0.35 4.74
C ASP A 120 7.57 -0.31 6.17
N LEU A 121 6.30 -0.68 6.34
CA LEU A 121 5.63 -0.68 7.64
C LEU A 121 5.67 -2.05 8.32
N VAL A 122 6.16 -3.08 7.63
CA VAL A 122 6.00 -4.47 8.08
C VAL A 122 7.31 -5.24 8.14
N ARG A 123 8.42 -4.60 7.85
CA ARG A 123 9.75 -5.21 7.93
C ARG A 123 9.89 -6.40 7.00
N LEU A 124 9.79 -6.14 5.70
CA LEU A 124 9.98 -7.18 4.69
C LEU A 124 11.37 -7.81 4.78
N PRO A 125 11.51 -9.09 4.36
CA PRO A 125 12.83 -9.68 4.22
C PRO A 125 13.68 -8.81 3.27
N MET A 126 14.89 -8.47 3.70
CA MET A 126 15.72 -7.50 2.99
C MET A 126 16.58 -8.12 1.91
N TYR A 127 16.51 -7.56 0.72
CA TYR A 127 17.46 -7.77 -0.35
C TYR A 127 18.23 -6.46 -0.56
N GLY A 128 18.72 -5.88 0.54
CA GLY A 128 19.18 -4.50 0.59
C GLY A 128 20.16 -4.08 -0.50
N SER A 129 21.12 -4.96 -0.88
CA SER A 129 22.09 -4.66 -1.91
C SER A 129 21.48 -4.60 -3.32
N LEU A 130 20.28 -5.15 -3.51
CA LEU A 130 19.57 -5.17 -4.78
C LEU A 130 18.55 -4.05 -4.92
N LEU A 131 18.18 -3.42 -3.82
CA LEU A 131 17.17 -2.38 -3.81
C LEU A 131 17.76 -1.05 -4.26
N LYS A 132 17.21 -0.48 -5.31
CA LYS A 132 17.68 0.78 -5.90
C LYS A 132 17.00 2.01 -5.31
N ALA A 133 15.76 1.85 -4.84
CA ALA A 133 14.96 2.95 -4.33
C ALA A 133 15.44 3.41 -2.94
N ASP A 134 15.02 4.60 -2.54
CA ASP A 134 15.22 5.11 -1.18
C ASP A 134 14.31 4.33 -0.24
N TYR A 135 14.89 3.46 0.56
CA TYR A 135 14.16 2.56 1.47
C TYR A 135 14.12 3.14 2.88
N ARG A 136 12.92 3.19 3.44
CA ARG A 136 12.70 3.68 4.79
C ARG A 136 11.81 2.69 5.55
N GLY A 137 12.35 2.08 6.61
CA GLY A 137 11.56 1.24 7.50
C GLY A 137 11.07 2.06 8.66
N ILE A 138 9.78 1.96 8.97
CA ILE A 138 9.19 2.67 10.10
C ILE A 138 8.14 1.78 10.77
N CYS A 139 7.83 2.10 12.02
CA CYS A 139 6.82 1.39 12.81
C CYS A 139 7.21 -0.05 13.17
N TRP A 140 8.48 -0.32 13.21
CA TRP A 140 8.99 -1.67 13.55
C TRP A 140 9.12 -1.88 15.05
#